data_68fd535c2595e3b97988e6c49981c4ec
#
_entry.id   68fd535c2595e3b97988e6c49981c4ec
#
_cell.length_a   1.000
_cell.length_b   1.000
_cell.length_c   1.000
_cell.angle_alpha   90.00
_cell.angle_beta   90.00
_cell.angle_gamma   90.00
#
_symmetry.space_group_name_H-M   'P 1'
#
loop_
_entity.id
_entity.type
_entity.pdbx_description
1 polymer ?
#
loop_
_entity_poly.entity_id
_entity_poly.type
_entity_poly.pdbx_seq_one_letter_code
_entity_poly.pdbx_strand_id
1 'polypeptide(L)'
;MIIEFALPILILTAIAGLIMAWGIGANDVANAMGTSVGSGAITLSTAILIACIFEFSGAFLAGGEVTSTVRKGILDPLLFEGNPDLFVFGMISALLAAGTWLVIATYFGWPVSTTHTIVGGIVGFGVLSLSISAIDWNTMSEIATSWVLSPLISGSISFIIY
;
A
#
# COMPACT_ATOMS: atom_id res chain seq x y z
N MET A 1 -0.92 4.12 -28.27
CA MET A 1 -1.59 2.90 -27.77
C MET A 1 -2.47 3.16 -26.55
N ILE A 2 -1.99 3.81 -25.47
CA ILE A 2 -2.83 4.11 -24.29
C ILE A 2 -4.09 4.90 -24.63
N ILE A 3 -4.02 5.89 -25.54
CA ILE A 3 -5.19 6.73 -25.89
C ILE A 3 -6.33 5.91 -26.52
N GLU A 4 -6.01 4.92 -27.32
CA GLU A 4 -7.02 4.04 -27.97
C GLU A 4 -7.66 3.05 -26.99
N PHE A 5 -6.92 2.66 -25.95
CA PHE A 5 -7.37 1.69 -24.93
C PHE A 5 -7.56 2.35 -23.54
N ALA A 6 -7.69 3.69 -23.49
CA ALA A 6 -7.77 4.41 -22.21
C ALA A 6 -8.89 3.88 -21.31
N LEU A 7 -10.08 3.66 -21.85
CA LEU A 7 -11.22 3.19 -21.06
C LEU A 7 -11.02 1.76 -20.52
N PRO A 8 -10.62 0.74 -21.31
CA PRO A 8 -10.27 -0.58 -20.78
C PRO A 8 -9.18 -0.54 -19.71
N ILE A 9 -8.13 0.28 -19.89
CA ILE A 9 -7.03 0.42 -18.94
C ILE A 9 -7.54 1.03 -17.63
N LEU A 10 -8.36 2.08 -17.70
CA LEU A 10 -8.97 2.70 -16.53
C LEU A 10 -9.86 1.72 -15.76
N ILE A 11 -10.69 0.94 -16.46
CA ILE A 11 -11.54 -0.09 -15.84
C ILE A 11 -10.68 -1.15 -15.15
N LEU A 12 -9.65 -1.67 -15.82
CA LEU A 12 -8.73 -2.65 -15.24
C LEU A 12 -8.05 -2.10 -13.98
N THR A 13 -7.53 -0.86 -14.06
CA THR A 13 -6.88 -0.20 -12.92
C THR A 13 -7.85 0.02 -11.77
N ALA A 14 -9.09 0.42 -12.06
CA ALA A 14 -10.12 0.60 -11.04
C ALA A 14 -10.48 -0.73 -10.35
N ILE A 15 -10.63 -1.81 -11.11
CA ILE A 15 -10.89 -3.15 -10.56
C ILE A 15 -9.70 -3.61 -9.69
N ALA A 16 -8.48 -3.46 -10.19
CA ALA A 16 -7.27 -3.81 -9.44
C ALA A 16 -7.14 -2.99 -8.14
N GLY A 17 -7.44 -1.69 -8.20
CA GLY A 17 -7.48 -0.80 -7.04
C GLY A 17 -8.55 -1.21 -6.03
N LEU A 18 -9.73 -1.60 -6.48
CA LEU A 18 -10.80 -2.10 -5.59
C LEU A 18 -10.41 -3.43 -4.91
N ILE A 19 -9.78 -4.36 -5.65
CA ILE A 19 -9.27 -5.62 -5.08
C ILE A 19 -8.21 -5.32 -4.02
N MET A 20 -7.28 -4.42 -4.32
CA MET A 20 -6.26 -4.01 -3.35
C MET A 20 -6.88 -3.33 -2.13
N ALA A 21 -7.81 -2.39 -2.30
CA ALA A 21 -8.50 -1.73 -1.20
C ALA A 21 -9.27 -2.72 -0.31
N TRP A 22 -9.93 -3.71 -0.92
CA TRP A 22 -10.56 -4.80 -0.18
C TRP A 22 -9.54 -5.63 0.61
N GLY A 23 -8.41 -5.98 -0.01
CA GLY A 23 -7.32 -6.72 0.64
C GLY A 23 -6.72 -5.94 1.82
N ILE A 24 -6.54 -4.62 1.69
CA ILE A 24 -6.11 -3.73 2.77
C ILE A 24 -7.11 -3.80 3.93
N GLY A 25 -8.39 -3.55 3.67
CA GLY A 25 -9.41 -3.60 4.70
C GLY A 25 -9.52 -4.96 5.40
N ALA A 26 -9.35 -6.06 4.66
CA ALA A 26 -9.39 -7.40 5.23
C ALA A 26 -8.15 -7.77 6.06
N ASN A 27 -6.95 -7.35 5.66
CA ASN A 27 -5.69 -7.69 6.32
C ASN A 27 -5.30 -6.67 7.40
N ASP A 28 -5.26 -5.38 7.06
CA ASP A 28 -4.77 -4.34 7.98
C ASP A 28 -5.72 -4.09 9.15
N VAL A 29 -7.04 -4.14 8.92
CA VAL A 29 -8.02 -4.03 10.02
C VAL A 29 -7.88 -5.19 11.00
N ALA A 30 -7.64 -6.41 10.51
CA ALA A 30 -7.40 -7.56 11.37
C ALA A 30 -6.12 -7.38 12.20
N ASN A 31 -5.04 -6.85 11.60
CA ASN A 31 -3.79 -6.56 12.29
C ASN A 31 -3.95 -5.46 13.35
N ALA A 32 -4.69 -4.38 13.03
CA ALA A 32 -4.89 -3.25 13.94
C ALA A 32 -5.84 -3.57 15.10
N MET A 33 -6.93 -4.31 14.85
CA MET A 33 -8.00 -4.54 15.80
C MET A 33 -7.99 -5.92 16.46
N GLY A 34 -7.18 -6.84 15.93
CA GLY A 34 -7.20 -8.25 16.36
C GLY A 34 -6.94 -8.45 17.84
N THR A 35 -6.00 -7.72 18.43
CA THR A 35 -5.69 -7.80 19.86
C THR A 35 -6.83 -7.27 20.74
N SER A 36 -7.47 -6.18 20.31
CA SER A 36 -8.59 -5.56 21.05
C SER A 36 -9.85 -6.45 21.02
N VAL A 37 -10.12 -7.10 19.90
CA VAL A 37 -11.21 -8.07 19.76
C VAL A 37 -10.88 -9.37 20.49
N GLY A 38 -9.65 -9.88 20.33
CA GLY A 38 -9.18 -11.12 20.93
C GLY A 38 -9.14 -11.07 22.45
N SER A 39 -8.84 -9.92 23.04
CA SER A 39 -8.89 -9.69 24.50
C SER A 39 -10.33 -9.51 25.04
N GLY A 40 -11.31 -9.36 24.17
CA GLY A 40 -12.70 -9.08 24.56
C GLY A 40 -12.98 -7.62 24.96
N ALA A 41 -12.00 -6.71 24.75
CA ALA A 41 -12.16 -5.28 25.07
C ALA A 41 -13.25 -4.61 24.23
N ILE A 42 -13.39 -5.02 22.97
CA ILE A 42 -14.43 -4.57 22.05
C ILE A 42 -15.01 -5.74 21.25
N THR A 43 -16.24 -5.58 20.77
CA THR A 43 -16.85 -6.57 19.86
C THR A 43 -16.30 -6.41 18.44
N LEU A 44 -16.39 -7.47 17.63
CA LEU A 44 -15.99 -7.43 16.23
C LEU A 44 -16.74 -6.33 15.45
N SER A 45 -18.03 -6.18 15.67
CA SER A 45 -18.85 -5.14 15.01
C SER A 45 -18.40 -3.74 15.37
N THR A 46 -18.05 -3.51 16.64
CA THR A 46 -17.49 -2.23 17.10
C THR A 46 -16.12 -1.96 16.46
N ALA A 47 -15.26 -2.97 16.41
CA ALA A 47 -13.94 -2.87 15.76
C ALA A 47 -14.06 -2.48 14.28
N ILE A 48 -14.96 -3.13 13.54
CA ILE A 48 -15.20 -2.83 12.12
C ILE A 48 -15.72 -1.38 11.95
N LEU A 49 -16.67 -0.94 12.79
CA LEU A 49 -17.19 0.43 12.71
C LEU A 49 -16.09 1.47 12.97
N ILE A 50 -15.28 1.26 14.01
CA ILE A 50 -14.13 2.13 14.31
C ILE A 50 -13.16 2.15 13.14
N ALA A 51 -12.78 1.00 12.62
CA ALA A 51 -11.87 0.89 11.48
C ALA A 51 -12.41 1.63 10.26
N CYS A 52 -13.66 1.43 9.87
CA CYS A 52 -14.30 2.14 8.76
C CYS A 52 -14.20 3.66 8.88
N ILE A 53 -14.50 4.20 10.07
CA ILE A 53 -14.46 5.65 10.31
C ILE A 53 -13.02 6.17 10.22
N PHE A 54 -12.08 5.52 10.90
CA PHE A 54 -10.70 6.02 10.99
C PHE A 54 -9.89 5.76 9.73
N GLU A 55 -10.09 4.64 9.02
CA GLU A 55 -9.43 4.40 7.73
C GLU A 55 -9.94 5.37 6.66
N PHE A 56 -11.25 5.60 6.57
CA PHE A 56 -11.80 6.60 5.67
C PHE A 56 -11.24 7.99 5.98
N SER A 57 -11.22 8.38 7.26
CA SER A 57 -10.70 9.67 7.68
C SER A 57 -9.21 9.81 7.38
N GLY A 58 -8.41 8.77 7.63
CA GLY A 58 -6.98 8.73 7.32
C GLY A 58 -6.71 8.87 5.82
N ALA A 59 -7.43 8.11 5.00
CA ALA A 59 -7.33 8.20 3.54
C ALA A 59 -7.72 9.59 3.01
N PHE A 60 -8.76 10.18 3.57
CA PHE A 60 -9.25 11.51 3.17
C PHE A 60 -8.28 12.63 3.58
N LEU A 61 -7.74 12.59 4.80
CA LEU A 61 -6.90 13.65 5.36
C LEU A 61 -5.42 13.54 4.93
N ALA A 62 -4.88 12.33 4.83
CA ALA A 62 -3.45 12.09 4.59
C ALA A 62 -3.15 11.32 3.30
N GLY A 63 -4.16 10.81 2.60
CA GLY A 63 -3.96 9.99 1.38
C GLY A 63 -3.24 10.71 0.25
N GLY A 64 -3.34 12.05 0.17
CA GLY A 64 -2.63 12.86 -0.81
C GLY A 64 -1.11 12.77 -0.69
N GLU A 65 -0.56 12.83 0.52
CA GLU A 65 0.87 12.74 0.81
C GLU A 65 1.40 11.34 0.46
N VAL A 66 0.70 10.29 0.91
CA VAL A 66 1.06 8.90 0.59
C VAL A 66 1.04 8.66 -0.92
N THR A 67 0.00 9.13 -1.61
CA THR A 67 -0.11 9.01 -3.07
C THR A 67 1.04 9.73 -3.78
N SER A 68 1.43 10.90 -3.31
CA SER A 68 2.56 11.66 -3.87
C SER A 68 3.88 10.88 -3.75
N THR A 69 4.15 10.32 -2.57
CA THR A 69 5.37 9.51 -2.32
C THR A 69 5.40 8.26 -3.19
N VAL A 70 4.29 7.52 -3.27
CA VAL A 70 4.19 6.31 -4.11
C VAL A 70 4.33 6.64 -5.60
N ARG A 71 3.76 7.77 -6.04
CA ARG A 71 3.72 8.13 -7.46
C ARG A 71 5.02 8.72 -8.00
N LYS A 72 5.77 9.44 -7.17
CA LYS A 72 6.94 10.22 -7.61
C LYS A 72 8.19 10.02 -6.75
N GLY A 73 8.02 9.53 -5.52
CA GLY A 73 9.11 9.49 -4.56
C GLY A 73 10.02 8.26 -4.72
N ILE A 74 9.50 7.14 -5.17
CA ILE A 74 10.25 5.88 -5.27
C ILE A 74 10.92 5.74 -6.65
N LEU A 75 10.17 6.08 -7.70
CA LEU A 75 10.58 5.95 -9.09
C LEU A 75 10.14 7.19 -9.84
N ASP A 76 11.09 7.94 -10.43
CA ASP A 76 10.79 9.17 -11.14
C ASP A 76 10.06 8.86 -12.48
N PRO A 77 8.81 9.34 -12.67
CA PRO A 77 8.09 9.18 -13.92
C PRO A 77 8.82 9.77 -15.15
N LEU A 78 9.68 10.78 -14.95
CA LEU A 78 10.44 11.42 -16.03
C LEU A 78 11.43 10.44 -16.69
N LEU A 79 11.87 9.41 -16.00
CA LEU A 79 12.71 8.36 -16.56
C LEU A 79 12.01 7.56 -17.68
N PHE A 80 10.69 7.69 -17.80
CA PHE A 80 9.86 7.01 -18.79
C PHE A 80 9.27 7.95 -19.86
N GLU A 81 9.78 9.19 -20.01
CA GLU A 81 9.29 10.13 -21.01
C GLU A 81 9.35 9.57 -22.44
N GLY A 82 10.36 8.74 -22.74
CA GLY A 82 10.48 8.04 -24.02
C GLY A 82 9.48 6.89 -24.23
N ASN A 83 8.89 6.37 -23.16
CA ASN A 83 7.91 5.27 -23.20
C ASN A 83 6.93 5.35 -22.01
N PRO A 84 5.98 6.29 -22.02
CA PRO A 84 5.02 6.46 -20.93
C PRO A 84 4.09 5.25 -20.77
N ASP A 85 3.87 4.48 -21.85
CA ASP A 85 3.08 3.26 -21.81
C ASP A 85 3.71 2.23 -20.84
N LEU A 86 5.04 2.11 -20.88
CA LEU A 86 5.78 1.20 -19.99
C LEU A 86 5.58 1.55 -18.51
N PHE A 87 5.61 2.86 -18.18
CA PHE A 87 5.37 3.31 -16.83
C PHE A 87 3.95 2.95 -16.34
N VAL A 88 2.94 3.23 -17.14
CA VAL A 88 1.53 2.94 -16.79
C VAL A 88 1.32 1.43 -16.59
N PHE A 89 1.77 0.59 -17.53
CA PHE A 89 1.62 -0.85 -17.39
C PHE A 89 2.45 -1.42 -16.23
N GLY A 90 3.62 -0.85 -15.97
CA GLY A 90 4.44 -1.24 -14.83
C GLY A 90 3.77 -0.92 -13.49
N MET A 91 3.19 0.26 -13.34
CA MET A 91 2.46 0.62 -12.12
C MET A 91 1.18 -0.23 -11.93
N ILE A 92 0.49 -0.55 -13.01
CA ILE A 92 -0.66 -1.49 -12.96
C ILE A 92 -0.17 -2.89 -12.55
N SER A 93 0.96 -3.34 -13.07
CA SER A 93 1.55 -4.63 -12.70
C SER A 93 1.95 -4.69 -11.22
N ALA A 94 2.53 -3.61 -10.68
CA ALA A 94 2.85 -3.49 -9.26
C ALA A 94 1.57 -3.53 -8.40
N LEU A 95 0.52 -2.83 -8.82
CA LEU A 95 -0.79 -2.83 -8.15
C LEU A 95 -1.43 -4.23 -8.15
N LEU A 96 -1.43 -4.91 -9.29
CA LEU A 96 -1.96 -6.27 -9.43
C LEU A 96 -1.17 -7.28 -8.59
N ALA A 97 0.16 -7.19 -8.60
CA ALA A 97 1.02 -8.05 -7.78
C ALA A 97 0.74 -7.85 -6.29
N ALA A 98 0.66 -6.59 -5.83
CA ALA A 98 0.35 -6.25 -4.45
C ALA A 98 -1.05 -6.73 -4.05
N GLY A 99 -2.07 -6.46 -4.87
CA GLY A 99 -3.44 -6.89 -4.63
C GLY A 99 -3.56 -8.42 -4.57
N THR A 100 -2.93 -9.13 -5.50
CA THR A 100 -2.91 -10.60 -5.52
C THR A 100 -2.24 -11.16 -4.26
N TRP A 101 -1.10 -10.60 -3.86
CA TRP A 101 -0.42 -11.00 -2.63
C TRP A 101 -1.29 -10.80 -1.39
N LEU A 102 -1.97 -9.66 -1.29
CA LEU A 102 -2.87 -9.38 -0.16
C LEU A 102 -4.04 -10.37 -0.10
N VAL A 103 -4.63 -10.73 -1.23
CA VAL A 103 -5.70 -11.74 -1.30
C VAL A 103 -5.19 -13.09 -0.80
N ILE A 104 -4.01 -13.52 -1.28
CA ILE A 104 -3.37 -14.78 -0.85
C ILE A 104 -3.08 -14.74 0.66
N ALA A 105 -2.43 -13.68 1.15
CA ALA A 105 -2.09 -13.53 2.55
C ALA A 105 -3.33 -13.52 3.45
N THR A 106 -4.38 -12.82 3.04
CA THR A 106 -5.66 -12.79 3.76
C THR A 106 -6.31 -14.17 3.81
N TYR A 107 -6.30 -14.92 2.70
CA TYR A 107 -6.87 -16.26 2.65
C TYR A 107 -6.16 -17.23 3.62
N PHE A 108 -4.84 -17.12 3.76
CA PHE A 108 -4.06 -17.94 4.68
C PHE A 108 -3.96 -17.36 6.11
N GLY A 109 -4.55 -16.19 6.37
CA GLY A 109 -4.48 -15.52 7.67
C GLY A 109 -3.08 -15.01 8.01
N TRP A 110 -2.27 -14.69 7.00
CA TRP A 110 -0.93 -14.14 7.20
C TRP A 110 -0.99 -12.63 7.44
N PRO A 111 -0.45 -12.12 8.56
CA PRO A 111 -0.33 -10.70 8.79
C PRO A 111 0.80 -10.13 7.93
N VAL A 112 0.45 -9.33 6.94
CA VAL A 112 1.42 -8.71 6.02
C VAL A 112 1.29 -7.19 6.02
N SER A 113 2.34 -6.49 5.62
CA SER A 113 2.32 -5.04 5.44
C SER A 113 1.95 -4.70 4.01
N THR A 114 0.87 -3.98 3.83
CA THR A 114 0.41 -3.48 2.52
C THR A 114 1.39 -2.48 1.93
N THR A 115 1.99 -1.60 2.77
CA THR A 115 3.01 -0.65 2.34
C THR A 115 4.26 -1.35 1.81
N HIS A 116 4.79 -2.35 2.53
CA HIS A 116 5.93 -3.14 2.05
C HIS A 116 5.62 -3.81 0.72
N THR A 117 4.42 -4.31 0.57
CA THR A 117 3.99 -5.04 -0.62
C THR A 117 3.96 -4.14 -1.85
N ILE A 118 3.34 -2.96 -1.77
CA ILE A 118 3.26 -2.04 -2.93
C ILE A 118 4.62 -1.41 -3.24
N VAL A 119 5.39 -1.02 -2.22
CA VAL A 119 6.75 -0.50 -2.39
C VAL A 119 7.64 -1.54 -3.07
N GLY A 120 7.59 -2.80 -2.62
CA GLY A 120 8.31 -3.90 -3.25
C GLY A 120 7.92 -4.12 -4.71
N GLY A 121 6.64 -4.01 -5.03
CA GLY A 121 6.14 -4.10 -6.41
C GLY A 121 6.70 -2.99 -7.32
N ILE A 122 6.72 -1.73 -6.83
CA ILE A 122 7.25 -0.58 -7.57
C ILE A 122 8.76 -0.69 -7.76
N VAL A 123 9.49 -1.04 -6.69
CA VAL A 123 10.95 -1.26 -6.75
C VAL A 123 11.27 -2.39 -7.74
N GLY A 124 10.56 -3.52 -7.64
CA GLY A 124 10.74 -4.64 -8.57
C GLY A 124 10.52 -4.25 -10.03
N PHE A 125 9.45 -3.49 -10.30
CA PHE A 125 9.19 -2.95 -11.64
C PHE A 125 10.32 -2.02 -12.09
N GLY A 126 10.75 -1.06 -11.26
CA GLY A 126 11.79 -0.10 -11.59
C GLY A 126 13.14 -0.75 -11.89
N VAL A 127 13.55 -1.73 -11.08
CA VAL A 127 14.80 -2.48 -11.28
C VAL A 127 14.76 -3.31 -12.56
N LEU A 128 13.65 -3.98 -12.87
CA LEU A 128 13.51 -4.81 -14.05
C LEU A 128 13.39 -4.01 -15.34
N SER A 129 12.71 -2.85 -15.31
CA SER A 129 12.47 -2.05 -16.51
C SER A 129 13.61 -1.09 -16.86
N LEU A 130 14.37 -0.65 -15.88
CA LEU A 130 15.46 0.31 -16.04
C LEU A 130 16.75 -0.23 -15.42
N SER A 131 16.91 -0.03 -14.11
CA SER A 131 18.08 -0.50 -13.35
C SER A 131 17.90 -0.21 -11.86
N ILE A 132 18.76 -0.77 -11.02
CA ILE A 132 18.79 -0.49 -9.58
C ILE A 132 19.06 0.99 -9.25
N SER A 133 19.76 1.71 -10.13
CA SER A 133 20.07 3.14 -9.98
C SER A 133 18.88 4.06 -10.30
N ALA A 134 17.82 3.55 -10.90
CA ALA A 134 16.59 4.30 -11.16
C ALA A 134 15.74 4.51 -9.92
N ILE A 135 16.00 3.76 -8.85
CA ILE A 135 15.28 3.86 -7.59
C ILE A 135 15.87 4.99 -6.74
N ASP A 136 15.00 5.84 -6.20
CA ASP A 136 15.41 6.84 -5.21
C ASP A 136 15.67 6.17 -3.85
N TRP A 137 16.93 5.85 -3.61
CA TRP A 137 17.37 5.20 -2.38
C TRP A 137 17.31 6.11 -1.15
N ASN A 138 17.24 7.45 -1.33
CA ASN A 138 17.04 8.37 -0.21
C ASN A 138 15.60 8.21 0.30
N THR A 139 14.61 8.31 -0.58
CA THR A 139 13.21 8.04 -0.25
C THR A 139 13.03 6.62 0.30
N MET A 140 13.69 5.62 -0.28
CA MET A 140 13.65 4.24 0.23
C MET A 140 14.21 4.12 1.65
N SER A 141 15.28 4.85 1.98
CA SER A 141 15.85 4.86 3.34
C SER A 141 14.93 5.51 4.35
N GLU A 142 14.21 6.58 3.98
CA GLU A 142 13.20 7.23 4.82
C GLU A 142 12.02 6.29 5.10
N ILE A 143 11.52 5.62 4.05
CA ILE A 143 10.47 4.61 4.18
C ILE A 143 10.93 3.46 5.09
N ALA A 144 12.11 2.90 4.87
CA ALA A 144 12.66 1.81 5.68
C ALA A 144 12.87 2.25 7.15
N THR A 145 13.29 3.49 7.38
CA THR A 145 13.42 4.07 8.72
C THR A 145 12.06 4.14 9.41
N SER A 146 11.01 4.54 8.70
CA SER A 146 9.66 4.59 9.25
C SER A 146 9.14 3.22 9.69
N TRP A 147 9.54 2.14 9.01
CA TRP A 147 9.16 0.76 9.38
C TRP A 147 9.73 0.32 10.73
N VAL A 148 10.84 0.90 11.15
CA VAL A 148 11.44 0.66 12.46
C VAL A 148 10.91 1.63 13.50
N LEU A 149 10.82 2.91 13.17
CA LEU A 149 10.42 3.95 14.12
C LEU A 149 8.94 3.84 14.51
N SER A 150 8.05 3.53 13.57
CA SER A 150 6.60 3.46 13.85
C SER A 150 6.25 2.45 14.94
N PRO A 151 6.69 1.17 14.89
CA PRO A 151 6.40 0.23 15.98
C PRO A 151 7.08 0.59 17.29
N LEU A 152 8.30 1.18 17.26
CA LEU A 152 8.97 1.62 18.47
C LEU A 152 8.21 2.76 19.18
N ILE A 153 7.76 3.76 18.41
CA ILE A 153 6.99 4.88 18.94
C ILE A 153 5.64 4.38 19.47
N SER A 154 4.91 3.59 18.66
CA SER A 154 3.60 3.06 19.03
C SER A 154 3.68 2.17 20.28
N GLY A 155 4.69 1.30 20.35
CA GLY A 155 4.93 0.45 21.51
C GLY A 155 5.29 1.24 22.77
N SER A 156 6.13 2.28 22.62
CA SER A 156 6.49 3.17 23.74
C SER A 156 5.27 3.94 24.27
N ILE A 157 4.46 4.50 23.38
CA ILE A 157 3.22 5.19 23.77
C ILE A 157 2.25 4.23 24.46
N SER A 158 2.06 3.04 23.91
CA SER A 158 1.20 2.02 24.49
C SER A 158 1.67 1.60 25.90
N PHE A 159 2.99 1.44 26.07
CA PHE A 159 3.58 1.11 27.37
C PHE A 159 3.39 2.22 28.42
N ILE A 160 3.45 3.50 28.00
CA ILE A 160 3.26 4.64 28.91
C ILE A 160 1.80 4.79 29.34
N ILE A 161 0.85 4.47 28.43
CA ILE A 161 -0.58 4.62 28.70
C ILE A 161 -1.11 3.47 29.57
N TYR A 162 -0.55 2.27 29.44
CA TYR A 162 -0.94 1.08 30.23
C TYR A 162 -0.40 1.15 31.65
#